data_7bfcdad997c5450bae2f1aaebfbcabca
#
_entry.id   7bfcdad997c5450bae2f1aaebfbcabca
#
_cell.length_a   1.000
_cell.length_b   1.000
_cell.length_c   1.000
_cell.angle_alpha   90.00
_cell.angle_beta   90.00
_cell.angle_gamma   90.00
#
_symmetry.space_group_name_H-M   'P 1'
#
loop_
_entity.id
_entity.type
_entity.pdbx_description
1 polymer ?
#
loop_
_entity_poly.entity_id
_entity_poly.type
_entity_poly.pdbx_seq_one_letter_code
_entity_poly.pdbx_strand_id
1 'polypeptide(L)'
;LTGFEIAVKEGNPKCIMSSYNLINGTYANENEHLLSEILRKEWGFKGTVVTDWGGSNDHALGVKAGSTLEMPAPGGDSARELIAAVKSGKIEESDIDARVNELLSLIFSTSKAVKEATKNAVLKDGELNLPDDIKKKHHDLAYHAAAESMTLLKNNNGILPLKRNTKVAIIGDFAKNPRYQGAGSSMVNTTALDNLLDCMEKSSVEVVGYAKGFDRLGQPDDVAVKEARELAKCAEITILCLGLDEVQESEGLDRQMMKLRQNQISLLKALHRDGRKIVVVLSAGSSIETQWKSYCDAILYACLSGQAGARAVADALTGVINPSGKLAETWIEKYEDTPSLHHFAGKKRTVEYREGIYIGYRYYQKADVTTAFPFGYGLSYTTFKYSDIDVEADSVSFTVTNTGSILGKEISQLYISAPGKMVFAPKRELKGFAK
;
A
#
# COMPACT_ATOMS: atom_id res chain seq x y z
N LEU A 1 1.16 17.41 4.08
CA LEU A 1 2.64 17.26 4.12
C LEU A 1 3.15 16.47 5.34
N THR A 2 2.35 16.24 6.39
CA THR A 2 2.77 15.60 7.65
C THR A 2 3.53 14.28 7.46
N GLY A 3 3.07 13.40 6.56
CA GLY A 3 3.77 12.12 6.29
C GLY A 3 5.18 12.33 5.72
N PHE A 4 5.37 13.32 4.87
CA PHE A 4 6.70 13.70 4.35
C PHE A 4 7.58 14.32 5.42
N GLU A 5 7.01 15.17 6.29
CA GLU A 5 7.72 15.78 7.42
C GLU A 5 8.28 14.71 8.36
N ILE A 6 7.46 13.73 8.76
CA ILE A 6 7.87 12.60 9.58
C ILE A 6 8.98 11.79 8.88
N ALA A 7 8.80 11.48 7.60
CA ALA A 7 9.79 10.74 6.83
C ALA A 7 11.15 11.48 6.75
N VAL A 8 11.13 12.80 6.59
CA VAL A 8 12.34 13.63 6.56
C VAL A 8 13.00 13.72 7.94
N LYS A 9 12.23 14.09 8.98
CA LYS A 9 12.78 14.35 10.32
C LYS A 9 13.20 13.07 11.06
N GLU A 10 12.44 12.00 10.94
CA GLU A 10 12.69 10.74 11.65
C GLU A 10 13.49 9.74 10.78
N GLY A 11 13.20 9.67 9.48
CA GLY A 11 13.87 8.76 8.55
C GLY A 11 15.22 9.24 8.04
N ASN A 12 15.48 10.56 8.07
CA ASN A 12 16.71 11.19 7.60
C ASN A 12 17.17 10.69 6.22
N PRO A 13 16.32 10.74 5.18
CA PRO A 13 16.63 10.25 3.86
C PRO A 13 17.73 11.07 3.20
N LYS A 14 18.51 10.44 2.32
CA LYS A 14 19.57 11.10 1.56
C LYS A 14 19.06 11.75 0.28
N CYS A 15 17.92 11.27 -0.22
CA CYS A 15 17.30 11.74 -1.46
C CYS A 15 15.78 11.79 -1.31
N ILE A 16 15.16 12.77 -1.96
CA ILE A 16 13.70 12.89 -2.09
C ILE A 16 13.36 13.24 -3.53
N MET A 17 12.23 12.74 -4.04
CA MET A 17 11.76 13.03 -5.39
C MET A 17 10.69 14.11 -5.36
N SER A 18 10.73 15.06 -6.31
CA SER A 18 9.67 16.03 -6.55
C SER A 18 8.50 15.39 -7.32
N SER A 19 7.57 16.19 -7.83
CA SER A 19 6.39 15.71 -8.55
C SER A 19 6.06 16.60 -9.76
N TYR A 20 5.20 16.10 -10.67
CA TYR A 20 4.84 16.76 -11.93
C TYR A 20 3.88 17.93 -11.79
N ASN A 21 3.04 17.91 -10.76
CA ASN A 21 1.88 18.78 -10.66
C ASN A 21 2.22 20.21 -10.23
N LEU A 22 1.32 21.13 -10.57
CA LEU A 22 1.30 22.48 -10.00
C LEU A 22 0.77 22.44 -8.57
N ILE A 23 1.42 23.21 -7.69
CA ILE A 23 0.95 23.49 -6.33
C ILE A 23 0.72 25.00 -6.23
N ASN A 24 -0.53 25.41 -6.08
CA ASN A 24 -0.93 26.81 -6.05
C ASN A 24 -0.37 27.64 -7.24
N GLY A 25 -0.35 27.04 -8.42
CA GLY A 25 0.05 27.69 -9.67
C GLY A 25 1.53 27.59 -10.02
N THR A 26 2.37 26.98 -9.16
CA THR A 26 3.79 26.76 -9.42
C THR A 26 4.09 25.27 -9.48
N TYR A 27 4.84 24.80 -10.48
CA TYR A 27 5.27 23.42 -10.54
C TYR A 27 6.04 23.01 -9.31
N ALA A 28 5.78 21.82 -8.77
CA ALA A 28 6.38 21.37 -7.52
C ALA A 28 7.90 21.41 -7.54
N ASN A 29 8.52 21.08 -8.67
CA ASN A 29 9.97 21.10 -8.85
C ASN A 29 10.58 22.53 -8.87
N GLU A 30 9.78 23.56 -9.13
CA GLU A 30 10.17 24.97 -9.24
C GLU A 30 9.63 25.80 -8.06
N ASN A 31 9.02 25.14 -7.08
CA ASN A 31 8.34 25.78 -5.97
C ASN A 31 9.34 26.04 -4.81
N GLU A 32 9.85 27.27 -4.75
CA GLU A 32 10.80 27.69 -3.71
C GLU A 32 10.21 27.56 -2.29
N HIS A 33 8.92 27.87 -2.12
CA HIS A 33 8.26 27.70 -0.82
C HIS A 33 8.25 26.22 -0.38
N LEU A 34 7.99 25.29 -1.32
CA LEU A 34 7.99 23.86 -1.01
C LEU A 34 9.40 23.33 -0.75
N LEU A 35 10.34 23.56 -1.68
CA LEU A 35 11.65 22.93 -1.66
C LEU A 35 12.67 23.65 -0.76
N SER A 36 12.66 24.97 -0.71
CA SER A 36 13.59 25.74 0.10
C SER A 36 13.04 26.07 1.47
N GLU A 37 11.83 26.66 1.57
CA GLU A 37 11.32 27.11 2.86
C GLU A 37 10.87 25.93 3.73
N ILE A 38 9.99 25.07 3.23
CA ILE A 38 9.45 23.95 4.01
C ILE A 38 10.50 22.84 4.12
N LEU A 39 10.91 22.24 2.98
CA LEU A 39 11.73 21.04 3.01
C LEU A 39 13.11 21.29 3.63
N ARG A 40 13.82 22.35 3.18
CA ARG A 40 15.21 22.58 3.59
C ARG A 40 15.33 23.40 4.88
N LYS A 41 14.61 24.53 5.01
CA LYS A 41 14.72 25.40 6.18
C LYS A 41 13.92 24.89 7.36
N GLU A 42 12.62 24.59 7.19
CA GLU A 42 11.73 24.18 8.29
C GLU A 42 12.01 22.73 8.75
N TRP A 43 12.14 21.80 7.80
CA TRP A 43 12.38 20.39 8.15
C TRP A 43 13.86 20.02 8.26
N GLY A 44 14.78 20.88 7.81
CA GLY A 44 16.21 20.69 7.93
C GLY A 44 16.81 19.68 6.94
N PHE A 45 16.13 19.39 5.83
CA PHE A 45 16.63 18.46 4.82
C PHE A 45 17.89 18.97 4.13
N LYS A 46 18.94 18.17 4.11
CA LYS A 46 20.26 18.51 3.53
C LYS A 46 20.64 17.64 2.34
N GLY A 47 19.74 16.77 1.91
CA GLY A 47 20.00 15.80 0.85
C GLY A 47 19.70 16.31 -0.55
N THR A 48 19.68 15.38 -1.49
CA THR A 48 19.45 15.61 -2.91
C THR A 48 17.96 15.58 -3.23
N VAL A 49 17.45 16.56 -3.96
CA VAL A 49 16.12 16.53 -4.57
C VAL A 49 16.29 16.12 -6.03
N VAL A 50 15.69 14.99 -6.40
CA VAL A 50 15.63 14.52 -7.79
C VAL A 50 14.25 14.83 -8.38
N THR A 51 14.18 15.19 -9.65
CA THR A 51 12.88 15.35 -10.31
C THR A 51 12.19 13.98 -10.46
N ASP A 52 10.87 13.96 -10.46
CA ASP A 52 10.18 12.87 -11.14
C ASP A 52 10.53 12.89 -12.63
N TRP A 53 10.36 11.78 -13.35
CA TRP A 53 10.87 11.59 -14.71
C TRP A 53 10.24 12.57 -15.71
N GLY A 54 11.03 13.58 -16.12
CA GLY A 54 10.55 14.67 -16.99
C GLY A 54 9.78 15.77 -16.25
N GLY A 55 9.88 15.85 -14.91
CA GLY A 55 9.19 16.82 -14.07
C GLY A 55 9.79 18.23 -14.02
N SER A 56 10.86 18.50 -14.77
CA SER A 56 11.45 19.83 -14.88
C SER A 56 10.81 20.59 -16.06
N ASN A 57 10.25 21.79 -15.79
CA ASN A 57 9.64 22.64 -16.81
C ASN A 57 10.51 23.89 -17.10
N ASP A 58 10.92 24.62 -16.04
CA ASP A 58 11.95 25.67 -16.09
C ASP A 58 13.11 25.20 -15.21
N HIS A 59 14.14 24.68 -15.83
CA HIS A 59 15.24 24.06 -15.12
C HIS A 59 16.02 25.06 -14.25
N ALA A 60 16.18 26.29 -14.72
CA ALA A 60 16.85 27.34 -13.96
C ALA A 60 16.07 27.72 -12.69
N LEU A 61 14.74 27.85 -12.79
CA LEU A 61 13.89 28.06 -11.61
C LEU A 61 13.91 26.85 -10.67
N GLY A 62 13.97 25.64 -11.21
CA GLY A 62 14.11 24.42 -10.41
C GLY A 62 15.39 24.41 -9.57
N VAL A 63 16.54 24.72 -10.18
CA VAL A 63 17.84 24.82 -9.49
C VAL A 63 17.79 25.87 -8.38
N LYS A 64 17.24 27.05 -8.66
CA LYS A 64 17.06 28.15 -7.69
C LYS A 64 16.13 27.72 -6.54
N ALA A 65 15.03 27.04 -6.87
CA ALA A 65 14.06 26.57 -5.87
C ALA A 65 14.61 25.46 -4.95
N GLY A 66 15.65 24.74 -5.37
CA GLY A 66 16.26 23.70 -4.55
C GLY A 66 16.21 22.28 -5.16
N SER A 67 15.85 22.14 -6.44
CA SER A 67 15.97 20.88 -7.19
C SER A 67 17.43 20.62 -7.54
N THR A 68 17.92 19.41 -7.25
CA THR A 68 19.34 19.09 -7.35
C THR A 68 19.69 18.35 -8.64
N LEU A 69 18.87 17.36 -9.02
CA LEU A 69 19.18 16.46 -10.13
C LEU A 69 17.96 16.27 -11.04
N GLU A 70 18.11 16.64 -12.30
CA GLU A 70 17.10 16.39 -13.32
C GLU A 70 17.20 14.96 -13.88
N MET A 71 16.07 14.27 -13.96
CA MET A 71 15.95 12.93 -14.54
C MET A 71 14.74 12.83 -15.50
N PRO A 72 14.90 12.18 -16.66
CA PRO A 72 16.16 11.81 -17.29
C PRO A 72 16.87 13.06 -17.81
N ALA A 73 18.18 12.94 -18.04
CA ALA A 73 18.95 14.05 -18.62
C ALA A 73 18.48 14.37 -20.06
N PRO A 74 18.16 15.63 -20.39
CA PRO A 74 17.61 16.01 -21.70
C PRO A 74 18.69 16.25 -22.78
N GLY A 75 19.83 15.55 -22.69
CA GLY A 75 20.87 15.62 -23.71
C GLY A 75 21.67 16.92 -23.76
N GLY A 76 21.73 17.68 -22.68
CA GLY A 76 22.50 18.93 -22.56
C GLY A 76 21.72 20.22 -22.82
N ASP A 77 20.41 20.14 -23.07
CA ASP A 77 19.57 21.33 -23.23
C ASP A 77 19.49 22.11 -21.90
N SER A 78 19.24 21.42 -20.80
CA SER A 78 19.22 22.04 -19.46
C SER A 78 20.55 22.69 -19.09
N ALA A 79 21.68 22.08 -19.48
CA ALA A 79 22.99 22.70 -19.25
C ALA A 79 23.15 24.03 -19.99
N ARG A 80 22.67 24.12 -21.24
CA ARG A 80 22.66 25.37 -22.01
C ARG A 80 21.73 26.40 -21.40
N GLU A 81 20.57 25.98 -20.92
CA GLU A 81 19.62 26.83 -20.21
C GLU A 81 20.24 27.43 -18.93
N LEU A 82 20.89 26.59 -18.09
CA LEU A 82 21.57 27.06 -16.88
C LEU A 82 22.67 28.05 -17.17
N ILE A 83 23.53 27.79 -18.17
CA ILE A 83 24.59 28.72 -18.60
C ILE A 83 23.99 30.07 -19.04
N ALA A 84 22.92 30.03 -19.81
CA ALA A 84 22.24 31.25 -20.24
C ALA A 84 21.58 31.99 -19.07
N ALA A 85 21.00 31.28 -18.13
CA ALA A 85 20.35 31.83 -16.94
C ALA A 85 21.35 32.53 -16.02
N VAL A 86 22.53 31.95 -15.78
CA VAL A 86 23.60 32.59 -15.04
C VAL A 86 24.10 33.87 -15.78
N LYS A 87 24.39 33.77 -17.08
CA LYS A 87 24.84 34.91 -17.89
C LYS A 87 23.86 36.08 -17.91
N SER A 88 22.58 35.81 -17.82
CA SER A 88 21.51 36.82 -17.79
C SER A 88 21.18 37.33 -16.37
N GLY A 89 21.76 36.76 -15.32
CA GLY A 89 21.42 37.06 -13.93
C GLY A 89 20.06 36.55 -13.46
N LYS A 90 19.47 35.57 -14.19
CA LYS A 90 18.23 34.93 -13.75
C LYS A 90 18.43 34.06 -12.51
N ILE A 91 19.60 33.41 -12.41
CA ILE A 91 20.07 32.64 -11.26
C ILE A 91 21.53 33.01 -11.00
N GLU A 92 21.99 32.78 -9.77
CA GLU A 92 23.39 32.98 -9.39
C GLU A 92 24.18 31.67 -9.57
N GLU A 93 25.50 31.79 -9.81
CA GLU A 93 26.38 30.61 -9.87
C GLU A 93 26.38 29.83 -8.54
N SER A 94 26.23 30.55 -7.41
CA SER A 94 26.07 29.94 -6.09
C SER A 94 24.85 29.02 -5.95
N ASP A 95 23.79 29.23 -6.73
CA ASP A 95 22.64 28.32 -6.76
C ASP A 95 23.04 26.97 -7.34
N ILE A 96 23.87 26.99 -8.40
CA ILE A 96 24.41 25.77 -9.02
C ILE A 96 25.40 25.10 -8.07
N ASP A 97 26.32 25.84 -7.46
CA ASP A 97 27.29 25.31 -6.51
C ASP A 97 26.61 24.59 -5.34
N ALA A 98 25.51 25.12 -4.84
CA ALA A 98 24.75 24.50 -3.78
C ALA A 98 24.20 23.12 -4.23
N ARG A 99 23.66 23.02 -5.42
CA ARG A 99 23.13 21.74 -5.99
C ARG A 99 24.25 20.75 -6.25
N VAL A 100 25.38 21.21 -6.80
CA VAL A 100 26.56 20.36 -7.02
C VAL A 100 27.08 19.80 -5.67
N ASN A 101 27.16 20.63 -4.64
CA ASN A 101 27.59 20.20 -3.31
C ASN A 101 26.65 19.13 -2.70
N GLU A 102 25.33 19.27 -2.89
CA GLU A 102 24.35 18.27 -2.43
C GLU A 102 24.56 16.93 -3.14
N LEU A 103 24.72 16.96 -4.46
CA LEU A 103 24.94 15.73 -5.26
C LEU A 103 26.28 15.07 -4.90
N LEU A 104 27.35 15.84 -4.81
CA LEU A 104 28.67 15.32 -4.42
C LEU A 104 28.63 14.73 -3.00
N SER A 105 27.93 15.37 -2.08
CA SER A 105 27.74 14.86 -0.71
C SER A 105 27.03 13.52 -0.70
N LEU A 106 26.00 13.34 -1.54
CA LEU A 106 25.32 12.07 -1.72
C LEU A 106 26.29 11.01 -2.24
N ILE A 107 26.99 11.31 -3.35
CA ILE A 107 27.93 10.37 -4.00
C ILE A 107 29.03 9.95 -3.02
N PHE A 108 29.69 10.89 -2.34
CA PHE A 108 30.78 10.55 -1.43
C PHE A 108 30.30 9.80 -0.18
N SER A 109 29.14 10.17 0.38
CA SER A 109 28.61 9.50 1.57
C SER A 109 28.15 8.06 1.28
N THR A 110 27.76 7.76 0.05
CA THR A 110 27.28 6.43 -0.36
C THR A 110 28.35 5.56 -1.00
N SER A 111 29.43 6.15 -1.53
CA SER A 111 30.48 5.45 -2.30
C SER A 111 31.15 4.29 -1.52
N LYS A 112 31.38 4.47 -0.22
CA LYS A 112 31.96 3.43 0.63
C LYS A 112 30.99 2.25 0.81
N ALA A 113 29.72 2.54 1.06
CA ALA A 113 28.69 1.51 1.20
C ALA A 113 28.47 0.76 -0.11
N VAL A 114 28.47 1.47 -1.24
CA VAL A 114 28.39 0.85 -2.58
C VAL A 114 29.57 -0.07 -2.83
N LYS A 115 30.80 0.39 -2.59
CA LYS A 115 32.01 -0.45 -2.74
C LYS A 115 31.95 -1.70 -1.87
N GLU A 116 31.50 -1.60 -0.64
CA GLU A 116 31.37 -2.75 0.26
C GLU A 116 30.27 -3.72 -0.20
N ALA A 117 29.09 -3.18 -0.56
CA ALA A 117 27.97 -3.98 -1.05
C ALA A 117 28.26 -4.71 -2.38
N THR A 118 29.06 -4.09 -3.26
CA THR A 118 29.41 -4.66 -4.57
C THR A 118 30.68 -5.53 -4.55
N LYS A 119 31.39 -5.58 -3.43
CA LYS A 119 32.68 -6.31 -3.30
C LYS A 119 32.58 -7.80 -3.65
N ASN A 120 31.45 -8.43 -3.36
CA ASN A 120 31.16 -9.82 -3.65
C ASN A 120 30.08 -9.98 -4.73
N ALA A 121 29.71 -8.90 -5.41
CA ALA A 121 28.71 -8.95 -6.45
C ALA A 121 29.29 -9.58 -7.72
N VAL A 122 28.66 -10.65 -8.19
CA VAL A 122 29.00 -11.30 -9.44
C VAL A 122 28.16 -10.73 -10.55
N LEU A 123 28.77 -10.08 -11.53
CA LEU A 123 28.13 -9.75 -12.78
C LEU A 123 27.97 -11.03 -13.60
N LYS A 124 26.74 -11.46 -13.82
CA LYS A 124 26.39 -12.53 -14.73
C LYS A 124 25.66 -11.90 -15.92
N ASP A 125 26.20 -12.06 -17.11
CA ASP A 125 25.65 -11.49 -18.36
C ASP A 125 25.46 -9.97 -18.33
N GLY A 126 26.29 -9.26 -17.56
CA GLY A 126 26.22 -7.79 -17.38
C GLY A 126 25.22 -7.33 -16.31
N GLU A 127 24.49 -8.24 -15.68
CA GLU A 127 23.54 -7.94 -14.60
C GLU A 127 24.13 -8.26 -13.22
N LEU A 128 23.78 -7.42 -12.23
CA LEU A 128 24.17 -7.64 -10.85
C LEU A 128 23.34 -8.79 -10.27
N ASN A 129 23.97 -9.95 -10.08
CA ASN A 129 23.31 -11.10 -9.47
C ASN A 129 23.56 -11.11 -7.96
N LEU A 130 22.49 -10.97 -7.17
CA LEU A 130 22.56 -11.08 -5.72
C LEU A 130 22.95 -12.51 -5.31
N PRO A 131 23.82 -12.69 -4.29
CA PRO A 131 24.07 -13.99 -3.69
C PRO A 131 22.80 -14.69 -3.22
N ASP A 132 22.74 -16.01 -3.30
CA ASP A 132 21.53 -16.77 -2.99
C ASP A 132 21.10 -16.67 -1.51
N ASP A 133 22.06 -16.54 -0.60
CA ASP A 133 21.77 -16.30 0.82
C ASP A 133 21.11 -14.93 1.04
N ILE A 134 21.48 -13.91 0.26
CA ILE A 134 20.83 -12.58 0.30
C ILE A 134 19.44 -12.66 -0.30
N LYS A 135 19.26 -13.32 -1.44
CA LYS A 135 17.93 -13.53 -2.04
C LYS A 135 16.99 -14.21 -1.04
N LYS A 136 17.48 -15.26 -0.36
CA LYS A 136 16.71 -15.98 0.66
C LYS A 136 16.36 -15.08 1.84
N LYS A 137 17.30 -14.32 2.39
CA LYS A 137 17.04 -13.35 3.48
C LYS A 137 16.01 -12.31 3.10
N HIS A 138 16.07 -11.79 1.86
CA HIS A 138 15.09 -10.82 1.38
C HIS A 138 13.70 -11.45 1.18
N HIS A 139 13.65 -12.71 0.71
CA HIS A 139 12.38 -13.44 0.59
C HIS A 139 11.76 -13.71 1.96
N ASP A 140 12.54 -14.13 2.95
CA ASP A 140 12.08 -14.32 4.33
C ASP A 140 11.63 -12.99 4.97
N LEU A 141 12.34 -11.88 4.72
CA LEU A 141 11.92 -10.56 5.17
C LEU A 141 10.59 -10.13 4.53
N ALA A 142 10.41 -10.36 3.23
CA ALA A 142 9.16 -10.10 2.52
C ALA A 142 8.00 -10.92 3.10
N TYR A 143 8.25 -12.19 3.45
CA TYR A 143 7.27 -13.02 4.17
C TYR A 143 6.87 -12.41 5.50
N HIS A 144 7.83 -12.00 6.34
CA HIS A 144 7.51 -11.39 7.63
C HIS A 144 6.74 -10.08 7.50
N ALA A 145 7.11 -9.24 6.55
CA ALA A 145 6.39 -8.00 6.26
C ALA A 145 4.93 -8.28 5.84
N ALA A 146 4.72 -9.27 4.97
CA ALA A 146 3.39 -9.69 4.56
C ALA A 146 2.59 -10.26 5.74
N ALA A 147 3.18 -11.15 6.54
CA ALA A 147 2.53 -11.77 7.70
C ALA A 147 2.04 -10.73 8.73
N GLU A 148 2.85 -9.69 8.98
CA GLU A 148 2.49 -8.59 9.89
C GLU A 148 1.40 -7.65 9.31
N SER A 149 1.20 -7.65 7.99
CA SER A 149 0.25 -6.79 7.28
C SER A 149 -1.10 -7.45 7.04
N MET A 150 -1.23 -8.79 7.12
CA MET A 150 -2.49 -9.50 6.87
C MET A 150 -3.60 -8.99 7.77
N THR A 151 -4.72 -8.57 7.17
CA THR A 151 -5.86 -8.00 7.87
C THR A 151 -7.08 -8.89 7.73
N LEU A 152 -7.56 -9.44 8.84
CA LEU A 152 -8.79 -10.24 8.85
C LEU A 152 -9.99 -9.30 8.98
N LEU A 153 -10.78 -9.16 7.90
CA LEU A 153 -11.92 -8.25 7.87
C LEU A 153 -13.24 -8.89 8.33
N LYS A 154 -13.37 -10.20 8.13
CA LYS A 154 -14.56 -10.96 8.49
C LYS A 154 -14.19 -12.38 8.85
N ASN A 155 -14.84 -12.95 9.86
CA ASN A 155 -14.65 -14.36 10.28
C ASN A 155 -15.89 -14.88 10.99
N ASN A 156 -16.94 -15.18 10.22
CA ASN A 156 -18.20 -15.70 10.76
C ASN A 156 -17.99 -17.10 11.36
N ASN A 157 -18.56 -17.31 12.54
CA ASN A 157 -18.54 -18.60 13.25
C ASN A 157 -17.13 -19.20 13.43
N GLY A 158 -16.07 -18.38 13.36
CA GLY A 158 -14.70 -18.85 13.49
C GLY A 158 -14.32 -19.86 12.40
N ILE A 159 -14.75 -19.63 11.15
CA ILE A 159 -14.39 -20.50 10.01
C ILE A 159 -12.88 -20.52 9.77
N LEU A 160 -12.19 -19.46 10.10
CA LEU A 160 -10.74 -19.36 10.16
C LEU A 160 -10.25 -19.36 11.62
N PRO A 161 -9.09 -19.96 11.93
CA PRO A 161 -8.22 -20.70 11.00
C PRO A 161 -8.82 -22.03 10.56
N LEU A 162 -8.43 -22.49 9.36
CA LEU A 162 -8.83 -23.78 8.80
C LEU A 162 -8.31 -24.93 9.66
N LYS A 163 -9.14 -25.92 9.91
CA LYS A 163 -8.71 -27.11 10.64
C LYS A 163 -7.84 -28.02 9.75
N ARG A 164 -6.97 -28.78 10.39
CA ARG A 164 -6.16 -29.79 9.70
C ARG A 164 -7.04 -30.74 8.91
N ASN A 165 -6.61 -31.13 7.72
CA ASN A 165 -7.30 -32.03 6.79
C ASN A 165 -8.67 -31.51 6.29
N THR A 166 -9.02 -30.24 6.50
CA THR A 166 -10.20 -29.65 5.86
C THR A 166 -10.04 -29.70 4.34
N LYS A 167 -11.06 -30.20 3.64
CA LYS A 167 -11.08 -30.24 2.17
C LYS A 167 -11.36 -28.84 1.61
N VAL A 168 -10.42 -28.29 0.86
CA VAL A 168 -10.52 -26.94 0.31
C VAL A 168 -10.44 -26.96 -1.21
N ALA A 169 -11.33 -26.23 -1.88
CA ALA A 169 -11.22 -25.86 -3.29
C ALA A 169 -10.59 -24.48 -3.40
N ILE A 170 -9.58 -24.32 -4.24
CA ILE A 170 -8.93 -23.02 -4.51
C ILE A 170 -9.45 -22.51 -5.85
N ILE A 171 -10.06 -21.32 -5.82
CA ILE A 171 -10.71 -20.73 -6.99
C ILE A 171 -10.21 -19.28 -7.16
N GLY A 172 -9.95 -18.92 -8.40
CA GLY A 172 -9.53 -17.57 -8.78
C GLY A 172 -8.15 -17.51 -9.39
N ASP A 173 -8.00 -16.73 -10.47
CA ASP A 173 -6.73 -16.57 -11.17
C ASP A 173 -5.59 -16.09 -10.24
N PHE A 174 -5.91 -15.23 -9.30
CA PHE A 174 -4.94 -14.67 -8.34
C PHE A 174 -4.29 -15.71 -7.42
N ALA A 175 -4.87 -16.91 -7.30
CA ALA A 175 -4.26 -17.98 -6.49
C ALA A 175 -3.00 -18.55 -7.14
N LYS A 176 -2.96 -18.61 -8.48
CA LYS A 176 -1.85 -19.13 -9.27
C LYS A 176 -0.97 -18.01 -9.84
N ASN A 177 -1.58 -16.91 -10.23
CA ASN A 177 -0.94 -15.73 -10.76
C ASN A 177 -1.14 -14.55 -9.78
N PRO A 178 -0.37 -14.45 -8.69
CA PRO A 178 -0.64 -13.50 -7.62
C PRO A 178 -0.50 -12.05 -8.08
N ARG A 179 -1.40 -11.18 -7.60
CA ARG A 179 -1.24 -9.75 -7.65
C ARG A 179 -0.43 -9.31 -6.43
N TYR A 180 0.90 -9.22 -6.56
CA TYR A 180 1.81 -9.06 -5.44
C TYR A 180 2.46 -7.67 -5.35
N GLN A 181 2.39 -6.86 -6.42
CA GLN A 181 2.96 -5.53 -6.49
C GLN A 181 2.08 -4.58 -7.31
N GLY A 182 2.37 -3.26 -7.26
CA GLY A 182 1.75 -2.25 -8.11
C GLY A 182 2.06 -2.47 -9.59
N ALA A 183 1.39 -1.72 -10.45
CA ALA A 183 1.63 -1.68 -11.89
C ALA A 183 2.17 -0.30 -12.29
N GLY A 184 3.02 -0.23 -13.32
CA GLY A 184 3.72 0.97 -13.77
C GLY A 184 5.16 1.01 -13.29
N SER A 185 5.70 2.19 -12.99
CA SER A 185 7.11 2.41 -12.65
C SER A 185 7.57 1.70 -11.36
N SER A 186 6.63 1.30 -10.50
CA SER A 186 6.93 0.56 -9.26
C SER A 186 7.24 -0.92 -9.46
N MET A 187 7.08 -1.46 -10.69
CA MET A 187 7.30 -2.88 -10.95
C MET A 187 8.76 -3.27 -10.78
N VAL A 188 8.99 -4.36 -10.06
CA VAL A 188 10.31 -4.94 -9.78
C VAL A 188 10.35 -6.37 -10.28
N ASN A 189 11.47 -6.77 -10.91
CA ASN A 189 11.72 -8.16 -11.27
C ASN A 189 12.06 -8.94 -10.00
N THR A 190 11.15 -9.76 -9.55
CA THR A 190 11.33 -10.54 -8.32
C THR A 190 12.29 -11.72 -8.53
N THR A 191 13.06 -12.05 -7.51
CA THR A 191 14.01 -13.19 -7.54
C THR A 191 13.32 -14.53 -7.26
N ALA A 192 12.15 -14.50 -6.63
CA ALA A 192 11.29 -15.65 -6.37
C ALA A 192 9.86 -15.15 -6.18
N LEU A 193 8.88 -15.92 -6.55
CA LEU A 193 7.47 -15.57 -6.40
C LEU A 193 6.68 -16.80 -5.92
N ASP A 194 6.15 -16.71 -4.71
CA ASP A 194 5.23 -17.70 -4.18
C ASP A 194 3.83 -17.52 -4.77
N ASN A 195 3.10 -18.60 -5.00
CA ASN A 195 1.69 -18.57 -5.31
C ASN A 195 0.88 -19.35 -4.27
N LEU A 196 -0.41 -19.00 -4.12
CA LEU A 196 -1.23 -19.54 -3.04
C LEU A 196 -1.53 -21.03 -3.25
N LEU A 197 -1.70 -21.47 -4.49
CA LEU A 197 -1.98 -22.89 -4.77
C LEU A 197 -0.86 -23.78 -4.24
N ASP A 198 0.38 -23.52 -4.64
CA ASP A 198 1.53 -24.33 -4.21
C ASP A 198 1.78 -24.26 -2.69
N CYS A 199 1.50 -23.10 -2.07
CA CYS A 199 1.63 -22.94 -0.61
C CYS A 199 0.56 -23.73 0.14
N MET A 200 -0.68 -23.75 -0.35
CA MET A 200 -1.79 -24.48 0.27
C MET A 200 -1.63 -25.99 0.10
N GLU A 201 -1.13 -26.47 -1.03
CA GLU A 201 -0.83 -27.91 -1.25
C GLU A 201 0.23 -28.44 -0.27
N LYS A 202 1.13 -27.57 0.21
CA LYS A 202 2.14 -27.90 1.22
C LYS A 202 1.68 -27.69 2.67
N SER A 203 0.47 -27.20 2.87
CA SER A 203 -0.07 -26.87 4.18
C SER A 203 -0.75 -28.04 4.87
N SER A 204 -1.44 -27.78 5.99
CA SER A 204 -2.13 -28.82 6.79
C SER A 204 -3.52 -29.18 6.29
N VAL A 205 -4.03 -28.59 5.23
CA VAL A 205 -5.35 -28.85 4.65
C VAL A 205 -5.26 -29.79 3.44
N GLU A 206 -6.38 -30.35 3.01
CA GLU A 206 -6.49 -31.16 1.78
C GLU A 206 -6.99 -30.30 0.63
N VAL A 207 -6.12 -29.95 -0.32
CA VAL A 207 -6.51 -29.21 -1.54
C VAL A 207 -7.13 -30.19 -2.52
N VAL A 208 -8.44 -30.09 -2.76
CA VAL A 208 -9.17 -30.97 -3.70
C VAL A 208 -8.96 -30.58 -5.16
N GLY A 209 -8.46 -29.38 -5.43
CA GLY A 209 -8.12 -28.89 -6.75
C GLY A 209 -8.15 -27.39 -6.88
N TYR A 210 -7.86 -26.92 -8.09
CA TYR A 210 -7.83 -25.52 -8.50
C TYR A 210 -8.73 -25.29 -9.70
N ALA A 211 -9.44 -24.16 -9.73
CA ALA A 211 -10.16 -23.67 -10.90
C ALA A 211 -9.93 -22.16 -11.09
N LYS A 212 -9.75 -21.72 -12.34
CA LYS A 212 -9.58 -20.30 -12.67
C LYS A 212 -10.79 -19.45 -12.27
N GLY A 213 -11.99 -19.95 -12.55
CA GLY A 213 -13.27 -19.41 -12.11
C GLY A 213 -13.74 -18.16 -12.84
N PHE A 214 -12.85 -17.29 -13.26
CA PHE A 214 -13.17 -16.07 -14.00
C PHE A 214 -11.98 -15.58 -14.82
N ASP A 215 -12.26 -14.78 -15.85
CA ASP A 215 -11.23 -14.03 -16.57
C ASP A 215 -10.79 -12.80 -15.77
N ARG A 216 -9.47 -12.61 -15.65
CA ARG A 216 -8.84 -11.53 -14.84
C ARG A 216 -9.25 -10.14 -15.30
N LEU A 217 -9.41 -9.92 -16.61
CA LEU A 217 -9.76 -8.63 -17.20
C LEU A 217 -11.26 -8.41 -17.32
N GLY A 218 -12.08 -9.34 -16.83
CA GLY A 218 -13.52 -9.18 -16.74
C GLY A 218 -14.32 -9.72 -17.92
N GLN A 219 -13.67 -10.44 -18.86
CA GLN A 219 -14.38 -11.06 -19.98
C GLN A 219 -15.27 -12.20 -19.47
N PRO A 220 -16.43 -12.46 -20.11
CA PRO A 220 -17.25 -13.62 -19.81
C PRO A 220 -16.50 -14.93 -20.05
N ASP A 221 -16.61 -15.88 -19.11
CA ASP A 221 -16.00 -17.20 -19.20
C ASP A 221 -16.90 -18.23 -18.48
N ASP A 222 -17.97 -18.64 -19.14
CA ASP A 222 -18.97 -19.55 -18.57
C ASP A 222 -18.39 -20.94 -18.30
N VAL A 223 -17.36 -21.35 -19.05
CA VAL A 223 -16.68 -22.62 -18.83
C VAL A 223 -15.93 -22.59 -17.51
N ALA A 224 -15.11 -21.55 -17.28
CA ALA A 224 -14.38 -21.39 -16.02
C ALA A 224 -15.33 -21.27 -14.81
N VAL A 225 -16.46 -20.58 -14.95
CA VAL A 225 -17.48 -20.47 -13.90
C VAL A 225 -18.07 -21.84 -13.58
N LYS A 226 -18.40 -22.65 -14.61
CA LYS A 226 -18.94 -24.00 -14.41
C LYS A 226 -17.93 -24.91 -13.73
N GLU A 227 -16.70 -24.94 -14.18
CA GLU A 227 -15.61 -25.73 -13.58
C GLU A 227 -15.41 -25.36 -12.10
N ALA A 228 -15.38 -24.08 -11.78
CA ALA A 228 -15.25 -23.59 -10.41
C ALA A 228 -16.39 -24.05 -9.50
N ARG A 229 -17.64 -23.99 -9.99
CA ARG A 229 -18.80 -24.44 -9.24
C ARG A 229 -18.81 -25.96 -9.02
N GLU A 230 -18.40 -26.75 -10.01
CA GLU A 230 -18.29 -28.22 -9.85
C GLU A 230 -17.16 -28.58 -8.86
N LEU A 231 -15.99 -27.92 -8.96
CA LEU A 231 -14.91 -28.13 -8.00
C LEU A 231 -15.35 -27.80 -6.57
N ALA A 232 -16.05 -26.68 -6.38
CA ALA A 232 -16.52 -26.26 -5.06
C ALA A 232 -17.46 -27.28 -4.38
N LYS A 233 -18.15 -28.12 -5.13
CA LYS A 233 -18.99 -29.20 -4.57
C LYS A 233 -18.16 -30.30 -3.91
N CYS A 234 -16.91 -30.47 -4.33
CA CYS A 234 -16.00 -31.49 -3.80
C CYS A 234 -15.30 -31.07 -2.49
N ALA A 235 -15.48 -29.83 -2.07
CA ALA A 235 -14.81 -29.24 -0.92
C ALA A 235 -15.77 -28.88 0.22
N GLU A 236 -15.25 -28.85 1.44
CA GLU A 236 -15.95 -28.35 2.62
C GLU A 236 -15.95 -26.80 2.64
N ILE A 237 -14.84 -26.20 2.18
CA ILE A 237 -14.63 -24.75 2.13
C ILE A 237 -14.05 -24.37 0.78
N THR A 238 -14.59 -23.29 0.21
CA THR A 238 -14.08 -22.67 -1.00
C THR A 238 -13.21 -21.47 -0.63
N ILE A 239 -11.93 -21.50 -1.00
CA ILE A 239 -11.03 -20.35 -0.92
C ILE A 239 -11.14 -19.62 -2.26
N LEU A 240 -11.75 -18.44 -2.25
CA LEU A 240 -12.00 -17.65 -3.44
C LEU A 240 -11.07 -16.44 -3.46
N CYS A 241 -10.10 -16.45 -4.39
CA CYS A 241 -9.10 -15.39 -4.56
C CYS A 241 -9.65 -14.32 -5.48
N LEU A 242 -10.00 -13.17 -4.93
CA LEU A 242 -10.51 -11.99 -5.63
C LEU A 242 -9.52 -10.85 -5.54
N GLY A 243 -9.64 -9.87 -6.45
CA GLY A 243 -8.78 -8.68 -6.38
C GLY A 243 -8.98 -7.71 -7.53
N LEU A 244 -8.20 -6.62 -7.45
CA LEU A 244 -8.06 -5.68 -8.55
C LEU A 244 -6.94 -6.14 -9.48
N ASP A 245 -7.16 -6.02 -10.78
CA ASP A 245 -6.13 -6.31 -11.78
C ASP A 245 -5.19 -5.11 -12.01
N GLU A 246 -4.14 -5.34 -12.79
CA GLU A 246 -3.11 -4.35 -13.09
C GLU A 246 -3.63 -3.13 -13.87
N VAL A 247 -4.74 -3.29 -14.59
CA VAL A 247 -5.38 -2.18 -15.34
C VAL A 247 -6.23 -1.32 -14.41
N GLN A 248 -6.88 -1.93 -13.41
CA GLN A 248 -7.69 -1.21 -12.45
C GLN A 248 -6.85 -0.40 -11.45
N GLU A 249 -5.63 -0.84 -11.15
CA GLU A 249 -4.69 -0.16 -10.26
C GLU A 249 -3.33 -0.05 -10.95
N SER A 250 -3.20 0.94 -11.83
CA SER A 250 -1.95 1.24 -12.51
C SER A 250 -1.57 2.69 -12.32
N GLU A 251 -0.27 2.95 -12.23
CA GLU A 251 0.27 4.29 -12.37
C GLU A 251 -0.14 4.91 -13.71
N GLY A 252 -0.43 6.21 -13.72
CA GLY A 252 -0.83 6.96 -14.92
C GLY A 252 -2.27 6.74 -15.38
N LEU A 253 -3.06 5.93 -14.68
CA LEU A 253 -4.47 5.70 -14.96
C LEU A 253 -5.33 6.04 -13.75
N ASP A 254 -6.30 6.95 -13.95
CA ASP A 254 -7.30 7.22 -12.92
C ASP A 254 -8.28 6.04 -12.80
N ARG A 255 -8.47 5.58 -11.60
CA ARG A 255 -9.41 4.52 -11.28
C ARG A 255 -10.85 5.00 -11.49
N GLN A 256 -11.59 4.37 -12.39
CA GLN A 256 -12.94 4.78 -12.78
C GLN A 256 -14.04 4.29 -11.83
N MET A 257 -13.77 3.26 -11.03
CA MET A 257 -14.72 2.65 -10.11
C MET A 257 -14.00 1.99 -8.93
N MET A 258 -14.69 1.87 -7.80
CA MET A 258 -14.18 1.17 -6.63
C MET A 258 -14.66 -0.28 -6.53
N LYS A 259 -15.22 -0.84 -7.60
CA LYS A 259 -15.77 -2.20 -7.65
C LYS A 259 -14.73 -3.23 -8.09
N LEU A 260 -14.85 -4.45 -7.57
CA LEU A 260 -14.28 -5.62 -8.23
C LEU A 260 -14.95 -5.83 -9.59
N ARG A 261 -14.27 -6.55 -10.50
CA ARG A 261 -14.86 -6.93 -11.77
C ARG A 261 -16.17 -7.70 -11.57
N GLN A 262 -17.16 -7.42 -12.42
CA GLN A 262 -18.50 -7.99 -12.27
C GLN A 262 -18.51 -9.51 -12.34
N ASN A 263 -17.63 -10.13 -13.14
CA ASN A 263 -17.52 -11.60 -13.26
C ASN A 263 -17.04 -12.24 -11.94
N GLN A 264 -16.14 -11.58 -11.18
CA GLN A 264 -15.74 -12.02 -9.84
C GLN A 264 -16.93 -12.04 -8.87
N ILE A 265 -17.70 -10.95 -8.86
CA ILE A 265 -18.89 -10.81 -8.00
C ILE A 265 -19.98 -11.81 -8.41
N SER A 266 -20.14 -12.07 -9.71
CA SER A 266 -21.13 -13.02 -10.23
C SER A 266 -20.79 -14.45 -9.80
N LEU A 267 -19.51 -14.84 -9.85
CA LEU A 267 -19.04 -16.13 -9.35
C LEU A 267 -19.24 -16.27 -7.85
N LEU A 268 -18.86 -15.27 -7.05
CA LEU A 268 -19.08 -15.25 -5.60
C LEU A 268 -20.57 -15.48 -5.26
N LYS A 269 -21.47 -14.75 -5.92
CA LYS A 269 -22.92 -14.90 -5.74
C LYS A 269 -23.43 -16.27 -6.17
N ALA A 270 -22.87 -16.85 -7.22
CA ALA A 270 -23.23 -18.19 -7.68
C ALA A 270 -22.81 -19.26 -6.67
N LEU A 271 -21.59 -19.23 -6.17
CA LEU A 271 -21.10 -20.12 -5.13
C LEU A 271 -21.91 -20.00 -3.82
N HIS A 272 -22.25 -18.78 -3.43
CA HIS A 272 -23.12 -18.55 -2.27
C HIS A 272 -24.52 -19.17 -2.45
N ARG A 273 -25.15 -18.98 -3.62
CA ARG A 273 -26.45 -19.60 -3.94
C ARG A 273 -26.38 -21.14 -3.96
N ASP A 274 -25.22 -21.71 -4.31
CA ASP A 274 -24.97 -23.14 -4.25
C ASP A 274 -24.72 -23.64 -2.81
N GLY A 275 -24.86 -22.77 -1.80
CA GLY A 275 -24.69 -23.10 -0.39
C GLY A 275 -23.25 -23.40 0.02
N ARG A 276 -22.25 -22.85 -0.71
CA ARG A 276 -20.84 -23.07 -0.38
C ARG A 276 -20.40 -22.18 0.78
N LYS A 277 -19.56 -22.73 1.67
CA LYS A 277 -18.81 -21.94 2.65
C LYS A 277 -17.64 -21.27 1.94
N ILE A 278 -17.56 -19.95 2.01
CA ILE A 278 -16.62 -19.17 1.19
C ILE A 278 -15.72 -18.33 2.06
N VAL A 279 -14.43 -18.54 1.90
CA VAL A 279 -13.37 -17.68 2.44
C VAL A 279 -12.80 -16.88 1.27
N VAL A 280 -12.93 -15.56 1.32
CA VAL A 280 -12.35 -14.66 0.31
C VAL A 280 -10.94 -14.27 0.74
N VAL A 281 -9.97 -14.49 -0.14
CA VAL A 281 -8.64 -13.88 -0.09
C VAL A 281 -8.65 -12.71 -1.06
N LEU A 282 -8.46 -11.49 -0.55
CA LEU A 282 -8.60 -10.26 -1.31
C LEU A 282 -7.25 -9.60 -1.56
N SER A 283 -6.86 -9.45 -2.83
CA SER A 283 -5.65 -8.76 -3.27
C SER A 283 -6.01 -7.43 -3.92
N ALA A 284 -5.72 -6.32 -3.24
CA ALA A 284 -5.95 -4.97 -3.73
C ALA A 284 -4.98 -3.99 -3.05
N GLY A 285 -4.54 -2.96 -3.74
CA GLY A 285 -3.65 -1.93 -3.18
C GLY A 285 -4.41 -0.80 -2.47
N SER A 286 -5.74 -0.73 -2.64
CA SER A 286 -6.61 0.31 -2.08
C SER A 286 -7.99 -0.23 -1.75
N SER A 287 -8.80 0.57 -1.05
CA SER A 287 -10.17 0.20 -0.69
C SER A 287 -11.05 -0.07 -1.91
N ILE A 288 -12.01 -0.95 -1.72
CA ILE A 288 -13.03 -1.31 -2.71
C ILE A 288 -14.41 -1.24 -2.09
N GLU A 289 -15.44 -1.14 -2.93
CA GLU A 289 -16.82 -1.31 -2.49
C GLU A 289 -17.07 -2.72 -1.93
N THR A 290 -17.80 -2.82 -0.83
CA THR A 290 -17.93 -4.05 -0.06
C THR A 290 -19.36 -4.59 0.06
N GLN A 291 -20.28 -4.12 -0.76
CA GLN A 291 -21.68 -4.61 -0.78
C GLN A 291 -21.80 -6.13 -0.94
N TRP A 292 -20.77 -6.76 -1.49
CA TRP A 292 -20.69 -8.22 -1.68
C TRP A 292 -20.28 -9.01 -0.43
N LYS A 293 -19.85 -8.35 0.65
CA LYS A 293 -19.33 -9.02 1.87
C LYS A 293 -20.30 -9.97 2.54
N SER A 294 -21.62 -9.83 2.28
CA SER A 294 -22.65 -10.73 2.80
C SER A 294 -22.64 -12.12 2.16
N TYR A 295 -22.02 -12.28 0.99
CA TYR A 295 -22.00 -13.54 0.24
C TYR A 295 -20.83 -14.46 0.60
N CYS A 296 -20.01 -14.12 1.59
CA CYS A 296 -18.90 -14.98 2.07
C CYS A 296 -18.89 -15.06 3.60
N ASP A 297 -18.20 -16.07 4.13
CA ASP A 297 -18.10 -16.34 5.56
C ASP A 297 -16.91 -15.66 6.21
N ALA A 298 -15.79 -15.55 5.48
CA ALA A 298 -14.61 -14.84 5.94
C ALA A 298 -13.96 -14.00 4.82
N ILE A 299 -13.23 -12.97 5.20
CA ILE A 299 -12.45 -12.11 4.29
C ILE A 299 -11.09 -11.88 4.92
N LEU A 300 -10.03 -12.37 4.26
CA LEU A 300 -8.64 -12.06 4.55
C LEU A 300 -8.13 -11.09 3.49
N TYR A 301 -7.81 -9.89 3.90
CA TYR A 301 -7.23 -8.87 3.02
C TYR A 301 -5.71 -8.98 3.04
N ALA A 302 -5.14 -9.28 1.89
CA ALA A 302 -3.72 -9.55 1.71
C ALA A 302 -2.94 -8.35 1.15
N CYS A 303 -3.58 -7.24 0.85
CA CYS A 303 -2.96 -6.09 0.18
C CYS A 303 -2.29 -6.48 -1.16
N LEU A 304 -1.17 -5.82 -1.50
CA LEU A 304 -0.19 -6.25 -2.49
C LEU A 304 1.03 -6.74 -1.71
N SER A 305 1.06 -8.02 -1.39
CA SER A 305 1.86 -8.58 -0.29
C SER A 305 3.30 -8.97 -0.64
N GLY A 306 3.79 -8.57 -1.83
CA GLY A 306 5.17 -8.84 -2.24
C GLY A 306 5.41 -10.31 -2.61
N GLN A 307 6.66 -10.62 -2.92
CA GLN A 307 7.06 -11.90 -3.52
C GLN A 307 6.79 -13.14 -2.66
N ALA A 308 6.71 -13.00 -1.35
CA ALA A 308 6.46 -14.09 -0.39
C ALA A 308 5.06 -14.00 0.26
N GLY A 309 4.19 -13.12 -0.25
CA GLY A 309 2.87 -12.87 0.33
C GLY A 309 1.93 -14.07 0.29
N ALA A 310 2.01 -14.89 -0.74
CA ALA A 310 1.16 -16.07 -0.87
C ALA A 310 1.43 -17.10 0.24
N ARG A 311 2.68 -17.26 0.67
CA ARG A 311 3.04 -18.08 1.84
C ARG A 311 2.42 -17.52 3.12
N ALA A 312 2.51 -16.20 3.33
CA ALA A 312 1.90 -15.55 4.50
C ALA A 312 0.37 -15.71 4.51
N VAL A 313 -0.29 -15.65 3.35
CA VAL A 313 -1.73 -15.93 3.22
C VAL A 313 -2.04 -17.37 3.60
N ALA A 314 -1.31 -18.36 3.10
CA ALA A 314 -1.51 -19.77 3.44
C ALA A 314 -1.35 -20.02 4.95
N ASP A 315 -0.30 -19.44 5.55
CA ASP A 315 -0.03 -19.53 6.99
C ASP A 315 -1.13 -18.85 7.83
N ALA A 316 -1.66 -17.72 7.37
CA ALA A 316 -2.81 -17.06 8.01
C ALA A 316 -4.08 -17.93 7.91
N LEU A 317 -4.40 -18.46 6.74
CA LEU A 317 -5.57 -19.30 6.55
C LEU A 317 -5.55 -20.57 7.42
N THR A 318 -4.37 -21.14 7.64
CA THR A 318 -4.18 -22.40 8.39
C THR A 318 -3.83 -22.19 9.87
N GLY A 319 -3.72 -20.95 10.32
CA GLY A 319 -3.45 -20.60 11.72
C GLY A 319 -1.99 -20.78 12.17
N VAL A 320 -1.05 -20.95 11.24
CA VAL A 320 0.39 -20.89 11.53
C VAL A 320 0.75 -19.49 12.02
N ILE A 321 0.13 -18.46 11.42
CA ILE A 321 0.15 -17.09 11.94
C ILE A 321 -1.28 -16.62 12.26
N ASN A 322 -1.38 -15.73 13.25
CA ASN A 322 -2.63 -15.07 13.59
C ASN A 322 -2.63 -13.67 12.96
N PRO A 323 -3.57 -13.35 12.04
CA PRO A 323 -3.65 -12.02 11.43
C PRO A 323 -3.69 -10.91 12.48
N SER A 324 -2.87 -9.88 12.30
CA SER A 324 -2.75 -8.77 13.23
C SER A 324 -2.66 -7.41 12.56
N GLY A 325 -2.73 -7.36 11.23
CA GLY A 325 -2.80 -6.13 10.48
C GLY A 325 -4.08 -5.36 10.76
N LYS A 326 -4.02 -4.04 10.64
CA LYS A 326 -5.16 -3.13 10.74
C LYS A 326 -5.26 -2.29 9.48
N LEU A 327 -6.48 -1.95 9.06
CA LEU A 327 -6.69 -1.11 7.89
C LEU A 327 -6.07 0.28 8.07
N ALA A 328 -5.25 0.69 7.13
CA ALA A 328 -4.66 2.03 7.07
C ALA A 328 -5.57 3.06 6.38
N GLU A 329 -6.77 2.65 5.96
CA GLU A 329 -7.80 3.49 5.38
C GLU A 329 -9.19 3.02 5.77
N THR A 330 -10.19 3.88 5.60
CA THR A 330 -11.61 3.53 5.84
C THR A 330 -12.18 2.88 4.59
N TRP A 331 -12.84 1.73 4.75
CA TRP A 331 -13.55 1.05 3.67
C TRP A 331 -15.04 1.32 3.72
N ILE A 332 -15.60 1.65 2.58
CA ILE A 332 -16.99 2.08 2.39
C ILE A 332 -17.85 0.96 1.79
N GLU A 333 -19.17 1.10 1.93
CA GLU A 333 -20.11 0.19 1.26
C GLU A 333 -20.16 0.47 -0.24
N LYS A 334 -20.20 1.74 -0.63
CA LYS A 334 -20.38 2.19 -2.01
C LYS A 334 -19.62 3.48 -2.27
N TYR A 335 -19.24 3.70 -3.53
CA TYR A 335 -18.44 4.84 -3.97
C TYR A 335 -19.11 6.19 -3.67
N GLU A 336 -20.46 6.24 -3.71
CA GLU A 336 -21.23 7.43 -3.41
C GLU A 336 -21.02 7.98 -2.00
N ASP A 337 -20.48 7.18 -1.08
CA ASP A 337 -20.17 7.59 0.28
C ASP A 337 -18.82 8.32 0.40
N THR A 338 -18.03 8.40 -0.68
CA THR A 338 -16.71 9.07 -0.65
C THR A 338 -16.83 10.59 -0.68
N PRO A 339 -16.02 11.32 0.12
CA PRO A 339 -16.00 12.78 0.06
C PRO A 339 -15.51 13.33 -1.28
N SER A 340 -14.77 12.55 -2.03
CA SER A 340 -14.17 12.92 -3.32
C SER A 340 -15.05 12.64 -4.54
N LEU A 341 -16.23 12.02 -4.38
CA LEU A 341 -17.10 11.56 -5.46
C LEU A 341 -17.27 12.53 -6.64
N HIS A 342 -17.43 13.83 -6.36
CA HIS A 342 -17.66 14.83 -7.40
C HIS A 342 -16.41 15.62 -7.80
N HIS A 343 -15.25 15.29 -7.21
CA HIS A 343 -14.02 16.07 -7.34
C HIS A 343 -12.82 15.25 -7.82
N PHE A 344 -12.83 13.96 -7.61
CA PHE A 344 -11.85 13.01 -8.16
C PHE A 344 -12.12 12.79 -9.66
N ALA A 345 -11.17 12.65 -10.33
CA ALA A 345 -9.94 12.90 -10.92
C ALA A 345 -9.78 14.36 -11.42
N GLY A 346 -10.64 15.25 -10.93
CA GLY A 346 -10.68 16.64 -11.36
C GLY A 346 -11.53 16.89 -12.61
N LYS A 347 -11.77 18.16 -12.89
CA LYS A 347 -12.41 18.62 -14.13
C LYS A 347 -11.50 19.64 -14.79
N LYS A 348 -11.21 19.47 -16.09
CA LYS A 348 -10.28 20.32 -16.84
C LYS A 348 -8.85 20.20 -16.31
N ARG A 349 -8.18 21.32 -15.99
CA ARG A 349 -6.78 21.38 -15.54
C ARG A 349 -6.61 21.62 -14.05
N THR A 350 -7.70 21.71 -13.30
CA THR A 350 -7.68 22.05 -11.88
C THR A 350 -8.31 20.95 -11.05
N VAL A 351 -7.61 20.52 -10.01
CA VAL A 351 -8.11 19.64 -8.96
C VAL A 351 -8.14 20.43 -7.65
N GLU A 352 -9.28 20.43 -6.98
CA GLU A 352 -9.45 21.12 -5.70
C GLU A 352 -9.50 20.09 -4.57
N TYR A 353 -8.62 20.24 -3.58
CA TYR A 353 -8.57 19.41 -2.36
C TYR A 353 -9.61 19.93 -1.35
N ARG A 354 -10.89 19.69 -1.62
CA ARG A 354 -12.01 20.24 -0.85
C ARG A 354 -12.23 19.61 0.51
N GLU A 355 -11.66 18.43 0.74
CA GLU A 355 -11.78 17.73 2.02
C GLU A 355 -11.08 18.48 3.15
N GLY A 356 -10.02 19.26 2.85
CA GLY A 356 -9.24 19.98 3.85
C GLY A 356 -8.65 19.02 4.89
N ILE A 357 -8.94 19.25 6.18
CA ILE A 357 -8.51 18.36 7.27
C ILE A 357 -9.38 17.11 7.44
N TYR A 358 -10.52 17.04 6.75
CA TYR A 358 -11.49 15.94 6.87
C TYR A 358 -11.21 14.84 5.85
N ILE A 359 -10.00 14.26 5.88
CA ILE A 359 -9.57 13.17 5.02
C ILE A 359 -9.82 11.84 5.73
N GLY A 360 -10.30 10.83 4.99
CA GLY A 360 -10.50 9.46 5.46
C GLY A 360 -11.44 9.39 6.66
N TYR A 361 -11.05 8.69 7.73
CA TYR A 361 -11.89 8.48 8.92
C TYR A 361 -12.37 9.78 9.58
N ARG A 362 -11.63 10.88 9.45
CA ARG A 362 -12.03 12.19 9.99
C ARG A 362 -13.32 12.69 9.35
N TYR A 363 -13.45 12.51 8.02
CA TYR A 363 -14.67 12.82 7.29
C TYR A 363 -15.83 11.92 7.72
N TYR A 364 -15.65 10.60 7.60
CA TYR A 364 -16.73 9.64 7.86
C TYR A 364 -17.29 9.77 9.28
N GLN A 365 -16.43 9.99 10.26
CA GLN A 365 -16.85 10.22 11.63
C GLN A 365 -17.57 11.58 11.82
N LYS A 366 -17.09 12.65 11.15
CA LYS A 366 -17.70 13.97 11.26
C LYS A 366 -19.06 14.06 10.60
N ALA A 367 -19.20 13.40 9.44
CA ALA A 367 -20.43 13.37 8.64
C ALA A 367 -21.39 12.23 9.04
N ASP A 368 -21.05 11.44 10.06
CA ASP A 368 -21.82 10.27 10.53
C ASP A 368 -22.17 9.26 9.41
N VAL A 369 -21.23 9.07 8.47
CA VAL A 369 -21.38 8.10 7.38
C VAL A 369 -21.04 6.70 7.88
N THR A 370 -21.95 5.76 7.68
CA THR A 370 -21.71 4.36 7.99
C THR A 370 -20.66 3.78 7.06
N THR A 371 -19.65 3.13 7.63
CA THR A 371 -18.54 2.52 6.90
C THR A 371 -18.61 1.00 6.98
N ALA A 372 -18.13 0.31 5.96
CA ALA A 372 -18.05 -1.15 5.97
C ALA A 372 -17.03 -1.67 6.98
N PHE A 373 -15.83 -1.07 6.95
CA PHE A 373 -14.75 -1.32 7.89
C PHE A 373 -14.04 0.02 8.19
N PRO A 374 -14.01 0.47 9.44
CA PRO A 374 -13.37 1.74 9.77
C PRO A 374 -11.84 1.66 9.66
N PHE A 375 -11.19 2.81 9.54
CA PHE A 375 -9.74 2.93 9.74
C PHE A 375 -9.31 2.27 11.04
N GLY A 376 -8.21 1.54 11.01
CA GLY A 376 -7.68 0.81 12.17
C GLY A 376 -8.40 -0.51 12.48
N TYR A 377 -9.35 -0.93 11.64
CA TYR A 377 -10.08 -2.19 11.83
C TYR A 377 -9.24 -3.40 11.39
N GLY A 378 -9.36 -4.47 12.13
CA GLY A 378 -8.83 -5.80 11.83
C GLY A 378 -9.13 -6.75 12.97
N LEU A 379 -9.60 -7.94 12.63
CA LEU A 379 -9.88 -9.03 13.57
C LEU A 379 -8.63 -9.86 13.85
N SER A 380 -8.70 -10.68 14.89
CA SER A 380 -7.70 -11.66 15.27
C SER A 380 -8.39 -13.00 15.54
N TYR A 381 -7.64 -14.10 15.56
CA TYR A 381 -8.12 -15.41 16.04
C TYR A 381 -8.20 -15.49 17.56
N THR A 382 -7.77 -14.44 18.26
CA THR A 382 -7.89 -14.29 19.69
C THR A 382 -8.59 -12.98 20.04
N THR A 383 -8.80 -12.71 21.33
CA THR A 383 -9.42 -11.49 21.82
C THR A 383 -8.48 -10.79 22.80
N PHE A 384 -8.58 -9.47 22.86
CA PHE A 384 -7.78 -8.63 23.73
C PHE A 384 -8.67 -7.76 24.62
N LYS A 385 -8.25 -7.54 25.85
CA LYS A 385 -8.88 -6.64 26.81
C LYS A 385 -7.90 -5.53 27.17
N TYR A 386 -8.39 -4.31 27.16
CA TYR A 386 -7.67 -3.12 27.63
C TYR A 386 -8.13 -2.81 29.07
N SER A 387 -7.18 -2.54 29.96
CA SER A 387 -7.44 -2.17 31.36
C SER A 387 -6.35 -1.23 31.88
N ASP A 388 -6.54 -0.71 33.09
CA ASP A 388 -5.58 0.06 33.86
C ASP A 388 -5.04 1.27 33.03
N ILE A 389 -5.97 2.02 32.40
CA ILE A 389 -5.61 3.18 31.59
C ILE A 389 -5.24 4.33 32.54
N ASP A 390 -4.01 4.82 32.40
CA ASP A 390 -3.50 6.00 33.10
C ASP A 390 -3.08 7.05 32.07
N VAL A 391 -3.46 8.30 32.30
CA VAL A 391 -3.26 9.42 31.36
C VAL A 391 -2.51 10.53 32.07
N GLU A 392 -1.31 10.80 31.59
CA GLU A 392 -0.48 11.93 32.01
C GLU A 392 -0.48 13.05 30.93
N ALA A 393 0.26 14.11 31.16
CA ALA A 393 0.27 15.26 30.26
C ALA A 393 0.80 14.94 28.86
N ASP A 394 1.76 14.02 28.75
CA ASP A 394 2.49 13.68 27.54
C ASP A 394 2.55 12.17 27.25
N SER A 395 1.92 11.37 28.09
CA SER A 395 1.91 9.91 27.96
C SER A 395 0.56 9.28 28.31
N VAL A 396 0.34 8.10 27.74
CA VAL A 396 -0.79 7.22 28.10
C VAL A 396 -0.25 5.82 28.28
N SER A 397 -0.47 5.25 29.45
CA SER A 397 -0.15 3.84 29.73
C SER A 397 -1.40 3.01 29.94
N PHE A 398 -1.35 1.74 29.60
CA PHE A 398 -2.46 0.79 29.75
C PHE A 398 -1.96 -0.65 29.68
N THR A 399 -2.77 -1.57 30.19
CA THR A 399 -2.53 -3.01 30.11
C THR A 399 -3.32 -3.61 28.96
N VAL A 400 -2.66 -4.40 28.10
CA VAL A 400 -3.32 -5.23 27.06
C VAL A 400 -3.19 -6.69 27.46
N THR A 401 -4.31 -7.36 27.66
CA THR A 401 -4.37 -8.77 28.04
C THR A 401 -4.96 -9.60 26.91
N ASN A 402 -4.25 -10.63 26.44
CA ASN A 402 -4.83 -11.64 25.57
C ASN A 402 -5.79 -12.51 26.38
N THR A 403 -7.07 -12.46 26.05
CA THR A 403 -8.15 -13.17 26.79
C THR A 403 -8.58 -14.47 26.10
N GLY A 404 -8.01 -14.78 24.92
CA GLY A 404 -8.26 -16.04 24.22
C GLY A 404 -7.13 -17.05 24.42
N SER A 405 -7.19 -18.15 23.66
CA SER A 405 -6.25 -19.29 23.78
C SER A 405 -5.14 -19.28 22.71
N ILE A 406 -5.21 -18.39 21.72
CA ILE A 406 -4.27 -18.32 20.62
C ILE A 406 -3.32 -17.14 20.83
N LEU A 407 -2.01 -17.36 20.61
CA LEU A 407 -1.03 -16.28 20.59
C LEU A 407 -1.40 -15.27 19.50
N GLY A 408 -1.33 -13.98 19.82
CA GLY A 408 -1.68 -12.93 18.88
C GLY A 408 -0.97 -11.61 19.21
N LYS A 409 -1.02 -10.72 18.23
CA LYS A 409 -0.53 -9.34 18.35
C LYS A 409 -1.70 -8.40 18.19
N GLU A 410 -1.67 -7.30 18.93
CA GLU A 410 -2.66 -6.22 18.83
C GLU A 410 -1.99 -4.91 18.47
N ILE A 411 -2.66 -4.06 17.68
CA ILE A 411 -2.21 -2.70 17.41
C ILE A 411 -3.08 -1.75 18.21
N SER A 412 -2.54 -1.27 19.31
CA SER A 412 -3.17 -0.25 20.15
C SER A 412 -3.09 1.10 19.45
N GLN A 413 -4.20 1.85 19.42
CA GLN A 413 -4.33 3.11 18.70
C GLN A 413 -4.79 4.19 19.66
N LEU A 414 -4.00 5.24 19.81
CA LEU A 414 -4.33 6.40 20.65
C LEU A 414 -4.96 7.50 19.79
N TYR A 415 -6.20 7.83 20.10
CA TYR A 415 -6.94 8.92 19.48
C TYR A 415 -7.18 10.03 20.49
N ILE A 416 -6.96 11.28 20.07
CA ILE A 416 -7.20 12.46 20.87
C ILE A 416 -8.28 13.32 20.22
N SER A 417 -9.25 13.77 21.01
CA SER A 417 -10.24 14.76 20.63
C SER A 417 -9.80 16.15 21.09
N ALA A 418 -9.90 17.15 20.21
CA ALA A 418 -9.57 18.52 20.58
C ALA A 418 -10.53 19.00 21.70
N PRO A 419 -10.03 19.64 22.77
CA PRO A 419 -10.87 20.18 23.80
C PRO A 419 -11.64 21.41 23.31
N GLY A 420 -12.89 21.54 23.69
CA GLY A 420 -13.67 22.74 23.48
C GLY A 420 -14.45 22.83 22.17
N LYS A 421 -14.99 24.02 21.89
CA LYS A 421 -15.91 24.31 20.77
C LYS A 421 -15.17 24.75 19.52
N MET A 422 -14.09 24.10 19.12
CA MET A 422 -13.46 24.42 17.83
C MET A 422 -14.38 24.03 16.68
N VAL A 423 -14.82 24.98 15.89
CA VAL A 423 -15.80 24.80 14.82
C VAL A 423 -15.27 23.87 13.73
N PHE A 424 -13.96 23.86 13.50
CA PHE A 424 -13.28 23.12 12.44
C PHE A 424 -12.26 22.10 13.00
N ALA A 425 -12.73 21.14 13.79
CA ALA A 425 -11.88 20.05 14.25
C ALA A 425 -12.53 18.69 13.95
N PRO A 426 -11.74 17.67 13.60
CA PRO A 426 -12.21 16.29 13.55
C PRO A 426 -12.74 15.84 14.92
N LYS A 427 -13.65 14.86 14.94
CA LYS A 427 -14.13 14.29 16.23
C LYS A 427 -12.99 13.75 17.07
N ARG A 428 -12.01 13.13 16.42
CA ARG A 428 -10.76 12.63 17.03
C ARG A 428 -9.69 12.42 15.96
N GLU A 429 -8.43 12.41 16.38
CA GLU A 429 -7.29 12.17 15.52
C GLU A 429 -6.36 11.13 16.11
N LEU A 430 -5.84 10.23 15.28
CA LEU A 430 -4.78 9.30 15.67
C LEU A 430 -3.51 10.09 15.98
N LYS A 431 -2.98 9.92 17.19
CA LYS A 431 -1.76 10.57 17.67
C LYS A 431 -0.64 9.58 17.99
N GLY A 432 -0.97 8.31 18.17
CA GLY A 432 0.02 7.27 18.37
C GLY A 432 -0.54 5.88 18.14
N PHE A 433 0.33 4.94 17.83
CA PHE A 433 0.01 3.52 17.78
C PHE A 433 1.24 2.67 18.10
N ALA A 434 1.00 1.50 18.65
CA ALA A 434 2.03 0.50 18.91
C ALA A 434 1.47 -0.91 18.71
N LYS A 435 2.34 -1.83 18.26
CA LYS A 435 2.00 -3.24 18.05
C LYS A 435 2.62 -4.12 19.14
#